data_95091a26a77f25f5cc3a4815474b7e51
#
_entry.id   95091a26a77f25f5cc3a4815474b7e51
#
_cell.length_a   1.000
_cell.length_b   1.000
_cell.length_c   1.000
_cell.angle_alpha   90.00
_cell.angle_beta   90.00
_cell.angle_gamma   90.00
#
_symmetry.space_group_name_H-M   'P 1'
#
loop_
_entity.id
_entity.type
_entity.pdbx_description
1 polymer ?
#
loop_
_entity_poly.entity_id
_entity_poly.type
_entity_poly.pdbx_seq_one_letter_code
_entity_poly.pdbx_strand_id
1 'polypeptide(L)'
;MSELPKKEQLYELIRANPFISQQELAEQMGLSRSAVAGHIASLIRERRLLGRAYVLPDERPVLCIGAANLDRKLRTLAPLQMGTSNPAGASETCGGVARNIAENLARLGSPTALLTALGGDAAGQALQAHAEAAGIDMSGSLKLHGMASGTYTAVLDAGGEMVLALADMALYEQLSPAFLASRQPQRSAAALVAADLNLPLDSVALLLAEARSSGVPLVIVAVSQPKMARLPLDLRGLQLLILNRGELEARSGRALPTEADVRAACLELQSQGVRDIIVTCGAAGVYHTIPGDLHWMPAHEVDVVDVTGAGDAFAAAVCWSLAQGSADLTQACARGLQAAALTLQSPHTVSPALSADAIASTGHHAEPQ
;
A
#
# COMPACT_ATOMS: atom_id res chain seq x y z
N MET A 1 12.08 37.86 26.69
CA MET A 1 11.49 36.72 25.91
C MET A 1 11.46 37.22 24.47
N SER A 2 12.25 36.64 23.56
CA SER A 2 12.21 37.04 22.15
C SER A 2 10.88 36.51 21.55
N GLU A 3 10.10 37.44 20.96
CA GLU A 3 8.94 37.05 20.17
C GLU A 3 9.38 36.11 19.03
N LEU A 4 8.64 35.01 18.85
CA LEU A 4 8.84 34.10 17.74
C LEU A 4 8.74 34.87 16.40
N PRO A 5 9.52 34.51 15.37
CA PRO A 5 9.37 35.09 14.03
C PRO A 5 7.92 34.96 13.53
N LYS A 6 7.44 35.95 12.78
CA LYS A 6 6.04 35.96 12.29
C LYS A 6 5.63 34.67 11.55
N LYS A 7 6.55 34.08 10.80
CA LYS A 7 6.32 32.79 10.11
C LYS A 7 6.08 31.64 11.11
N GLU A 8 6.81 31.59 12.23
CA GLU A 8 6.61 30.59 13.28
C GLU A 8 5.31 30.80 14.04
N GLN A 9 4.97 32.05 14.36
CA GLN A 9 3.67 32.37 14.97
C GLN A 9 2.52 31.91 14.09
N LEU A 10 2.62 32.14 12.77
CA LEU A 10 1.61 31.71 11.80
C LEU A 10 1.50 30.18 11.75
N TYR A 11 2.64 29.48 11.77
CA TYR A 11 2.67 28.02 11.80
C TYR A 11 1.95 27.46 13.04
N GLU A 12 2.20 28.02 14.23
CA GLU A 12 1.55 27.57 15.47
C GLU A 12 0.04 27.87 15.48
N LEU A 13 -0.42 28.98 14.88
CA LEU A 13 -1.85 29.24 14.72
C LEU A 13 -2.53 28.24 13.81
N ILE A 14 -1.89 27.88 12.69
CA ILE A 14 -2.39 26.85 11.78
C ILE A 14 -2.38 25.47 12.46
N ARG A 15 -1.35 25.17 13.26
CA ARG A 15 -1.26 23.94 14.02
C ARG A 15 -2.38 23.79 15.04
N ALA A 16 -2.74 24.89 15.71
CA ALA A 16 -3.84 24.93 16.67
C ALA A 16 -5.21 24.82 15.99
N ASN A 17 -5.36 25.37 14.78
CA ASN A 17 -6.58 25.30 13.99
C ASN A 17 -6.25 25.15 12.49
N PRO A 18 -6.18 23.89 11.96
CA PRO A 18 -5.85 23.64 10.56
C PRO A 18 -6.87 24.21 9.55
N PHE A 19 -8.05 24.57 9.98
CA PHE A 19 -9.13 25.14 9.15
C PHE A 19 -9.20 26.67 9.21
N ILE A 20 -8.27 27.33 9.92
CA ILE A 20 -8.26 28.80 10.05
C ILE A 20 -8.08 29.45 8.67
N SER A 21 -8.90 30.44 8.37
CA SER A 21 -8.83 31.16 7.09
C SER A 21 -7.63 32.12 7.04
N GLN A 22 -7.16 32.46 5.82
CA GLN A 22 -6.11 33.48 5.66
C GLN A 22 -6.54 34.86 6.15
N GLN A 23 -7.82 35.13 6.16
CA GLN A 23 -8.38 36.37 6.68
C GLN A 23 -8.24 36.42 8.21
N GLU A 24 -8.66 35.37 8.90
CA GLU A 24 -8.51 35.24 10.35
C GLU A 24 -7.05 35.27 10.80
N LEU A 25 -6.16 34.59 10.06
CA LEU A 25 -4.72 34.64 10.31
C LEU A 25 -4.17 36.07 10.17
N ALA A 26 -4.60 36.81 9.14
CA ALA A 26 -4.20 38.19 8.93
C ALA A 26 -4.66 39.10 10.09
N GLU A 27 -5.89 38.93 10.55
CA GLU A 27 -6.46 39.67 11.68
C GLU A 27 -5.73 39.36 12.99
N GLN A 28 -5.56 38.07 13.33
CA GLN A 28 -4.89 37.65 14.57
C GLN A 28 -3.41 38.07 14.65
N MET A 29 -2.74 38.12 13.49
CA MET A 29 -1.30 38.44 13.43
C MET A 29 -1.02 39.93 13.16
N GLY A 30 -2.04 40.75 12.87
CA GLY A 30 -1.86 42.12 12.45
C GLY A 30 -1.09 42.27 11.15
N LEU A 31 -1.29 41.32 10.21
CA LEU A 31 -0.62 41.28 8.91
C LEU A 31 -1.61 41.52 7.78
N SER A 32 -1.09 41.89 6.59
CA SER A 32 -1.91 41.87 5.38
C SER A 32 -2.15 40.43 4.90
N ARG A 33 -3.27 40.18 4.24
CA ARG A 33 -3.61 38.88 3.66
C ARG A 33 -2.54 38.41 2.66
N SER A 34 -1.91 39.33 1.92
CA SER A 34 -0.81 39.02 1.01
C SER A 34 0.47 38.59 1.76
N ALA A 35 0.77 39.18 2.91
CA ALA A 35 1.90 38.77 3.74
C ALA A 35 1.66 37.34 4.32
N VAL A 36 0.44 37.07 4.81
CA VAL A 36 0.02 35.72 5.24
C VAL A 36 0.18 34.70 4.11
N ALA A 37 -0.31 35.02 2.91
CA ALA A 37 -0.15 34.14 1.74
C ALA A 37 1.31 33.87 1.39
N GLY A 38 2.19 34.86 1.54
CA GLY A 38 3.64 34.72 1.35
C GLY A 38 4.28 33.77 2.37
N HIS A 39 3.92 33.89 3.64
CA HIS A 39 4.38 32.97 4.70
C HIS A 39 3.88 31.55 4.49
N ILE A 40 2.61 31.36 4.13
CA ILE A 40 2.03 30.06 3.80
C ILE A 40 2.77 29.43 2.62
N ALA A 41 3.01 30.16 1.54
CA ALA A 41 3.77 29.67 0.39
C ALA A 41 5.22 29.28 0.76
N SER A 42 5.86 29.97 1.70
CA SER A 42 7.16 29.59 2.25
C SER A 42 7.08 28.29 3.02
N LEU A 43 6.13 28.14 3.92
CA LEU A 43 5.91 26.91 4.71
C LEU A 43 5.58 25.71 3.85
N ILE A 44 4.85 25.90 2.74
CA ILE A 44 4.56 24.84 1.77
C ILE A 44 5.86 24.43 1.05
N ARG A 45 6.69 25.37 0.60
CA ARG A 45 7.99 25.04 -0.02
C ARG A 45 8.95 24.33 0.94
N GLU A 46 8.89 24.68 2.22
CA GLU A 46 9.65 24.03 3.29
C GLU A 46 9.02 22.69 3.75
N ARG A 47 7.92 22.29 3.15
CA ARG A 47 7.14 21.08 3.50
C ARG A 47 6.64 21.03 4.94
N ARG A 48 6.54 22.17 5.58
CA ARG A 48 5.92 22.33 6.91
C ARG A 48 4.40 22.48 6.83
N LEU A 49 3.88 22.83 5.65
CA LEU A 49 2.46 22.77 5.28
C LEU A 49 2.34 22.04 3.95
N LEU A 50 1.33 21.16 3.80
CA LEU A 50 1.24 20.24 2.68
C LEU A 50 0.09 20.55 1.71
N GLY A 51 -0.69 21.59 1.95
CA GLY A 51 -1.77 21.97 1.05
C GLY A 51 -2.71 23.02 1.61
N ARG A 52 -3.82 23.26 0.92
CA ARG A 52 -4.78 24.29 1.29
C ARG A 52 -5.59 23.99 2.56
N ALA A 53 -5.64 22.73 3.00
CA ALA A 53 -6.22 22.33 4.28
C ALA A 53 -5.19 22.37 5.42
N TYR A 54 -4.02 22.99 5.19
CA TYR A 54 -2.93 23.10 6.16
C TYR A 54 -2.58 21.78 6.88
N VAL A 55 -2.49 20.69 6.11
CA VAL A 55 -2.12 19.38 6.66
C VAL A 55 -0.72 19.47 7.26
N LEU A 56 -0.62 19.11 8.55
CA LEU A 56 0.64 19.12 9.28
C LEU A 56 1.45 17.85 8.98
N PRO A 57 2.80 17.92 9.00
CA PRO A 57 3.64 16.76 8.74
C PRO A 57 3.37 15.56 9.66
N ASP A 58 3.00 15.82 10.92
CA ASP A 58 2.77 14.80 11.95
C ASP A 58 1.47 14.00 11.72
N GLU A 59 0.56 14.52 10.88
CA GLU A 59 -0.74 13.91 10.55
C GLU A 59 -0.79 13.35 9.13
N ARG A 60 0.38 13.18 8.48
CA ARG A 60 0.45 12.71 7.09
C ARG A 60 0.03 11.25 6.99
N PRO A 61 -1.04 10.91 6.22
CA PRO A 61 -1.45 9.53 6.04
C PRO A 61 -0.48 8.76 5.12
N VAL A 62 -0.41 7.45 5.29
CA VAL A 62 0.01 6.55 4.22
C VAL A 62 -1.16 6.42 3.25
N LEU A 63 -0.93 6.73 1.99
CA LEU A 63 -1.95 6.67 0.94
C LEU A 63 -1.79 5.39 0.13
N CYS A 64 -2.75 4.47 0.25
CA CYS A 64 -2.83 3.29 -0.59
C CYS A 64 -3.64 3.58 -1.86
N ILE A 65 -3.19 3.08 -3.01
CA ILE A 65 -3.87 3.27 -4.31
C ILE A 65 -3.94 1.94 -5.04
N GLY A 66 -5.15 1.46 -5.36
CA GLY A 66 -5.31 0.22 -6.11
C GLY A 66 -6.60 -0.52 -5.83
N ALA A 67 -6.58 -1.85 -5.83
CA ALA A 67 -7.77 -2.66 -5.73
C ALA A 67 -8.32 -2.79 -4.30
N ALA A 68 -9.65 -2.78 -4.24
CA ALA A 68 -10.48 -3.22 -3.12
C ALA A 68 -11.63 -4.05 -3.69
N ASN A 69 -11.63 -5.35 -3.48
CA ASN A 69 -12.57 -6.27 -4.08
C ASN A 69 -13.20 -7.22 -3.05
N LEU A 70 -14.30 -7.85 -3.43
CA LEU A 70 -14.92 -8.90 -2.65
C LEU A 70 -14.35 -10.25 -3.09
N ASP A 71 -13.73 -10.98 -2.15
CA ASP A 71 -13.24 -12.32 -2.37
C ASP A 71 -14.35 -13.34 -2.00
N ARG A 72 -14.69 -14.20 -2.94
CA ARG A 72 -15.66 -15.30 -2.77
C ARG A 72 -14.96 -16.63 -2.85
N LYS A 73 -15.13 -17.47 -1.85
CA LYS A 73 -14.69 -18.86 -1.88
C LYS A 73 -15.95 -19.75 -1.96
N LEU A 74 -16.08 -20.52 -3.03
CA LEU A 74 -17.16 -21.49 -3.24
C LEU A 74 -16.57 -22.89 -3.10
N ARG A 75 -16.85 -23.60 -2.01
CA ARG A 75 -16.38 -24.97 -1.78
C ARG A 75 -17.48 -25.96 -2.08
N THR A 76 -17.26 -26.88 -3.02
CA THR A 76 -18.25 -27.91 -3.36
C THR A 76 -18.43 -28.91 -2.21
N LEU A 77 -19.63 -29.38 -2.01
CA LEU A 77 -19.96 -30.34 -0.95
C LEU A 77 -19.72 -31.80 -1.38
N ALA A 78 -19.48 -32.03 -2.68
CA ALA A 78 -19.18 -33.30 -3.30
C ALA A 78 -18.17 -33.11 -4.43
N PRO A 79 -17.58 -34.15 -5.01
CA PRO A 79 -16.67 -34.03 -6.17
C PRO A 79 -17.30 -33.22 -7.28
N LEU A 80 -16.54 -32.26 -7.81
CA LEU A 80 -17.00 -31.31 -8.82
C LEU A 80 -17.40 -32.04 -10.12
N GLN A 81 -18.56 -31.70 -10.64
CA GLN A 81 -19.07 -32.21 -11.92
C GLN A 81 -19.19 -31.06 -12.90
N MET A 82 -18.46 -31.16 -14.01
CA MET A 82 -18.51 -30.13 -15.06
C MET A 82 -19.81 -30.19 -15.86
N GLY A 83 -20.31 -29.01 -16.27
CA GLY A 83 -21.51 -28.91 -17.11
C GLY A 83 -22.85 -29.07 -16.37
N THR A 84 -22.83 -29.11 -15.04
CA THR A 84 -24.06 -29.17 -14.20
C THR A 84 -23.91 -28.28 -12.96
N SER A 85 -25.02 -28.13 -12.19
CA SER A 85 -25.01 -27.41 -10.91
C SER A 85 -24.35 -28.26 -9.83
N ASN A 86 -23.45 -27.66 -9.07
CA ASN A 86 -22.77 -28.28 -7.94
C ASN A 86 -23.22 -27.59 -6.64
N PRO A 87 -23.78 -28.27 -5.66
CA PRO A 87 -24.03 -27.72 -4.33
C PRO A 87 -22.72 -27.28 -3.68
N ALA A 88 -22.68 -26.08 -3.15
CA ALA A 88 -21.48 -25.50 -2.55
C ALA A 88 -21.80 -24.65 -1.32
N GLY A 89 -20.88 -24.63 -0.36
CA GLY A 89 -20.81 -23.60 0.67
C GLY A 89 -20.12 -22.36 0.13
N ALA A 90 -20.62 -21.17 0.48
CA ALA A 90 -20.05 -19.89 0.08
C ALA A 90 -19.52 -19.13 1.30
N SER A 91 -18.36 -18.48 1.17
CA SER A 91 -17.87 -17.48 2.09
C SER A 91 -17.40 -16.24 1.33
N GLU A 92 -17.58 -15.07 1.92
CA GLU A 92 -17.16 -13.79 1.34
C GLU A 92 -16.29 -13.04 2.33
N THR A 93 -15.23 -12.42 1.85
CA THR A 93 -14.33 -11.57 2.62
C THR A 93 -13.93 -10.34 1.81
N CYS A 94 -13.67 -9.23 2.49
CA CYS A 94 -13.08 -8.06 1.84
C CYS A 94 -11.62 -8.35 1.48
N GLY A 95 -11.25 -8.11 0.22
CA GLY A 95 -9.93 -8.35 -0.35
C GLY A 95 -9.42 -7.16 -1.16
N GLY A 96 -8.40 -7.41 -1.96
CA GLY A 96 -7.69 -6.41 -2.77
C GLY A 96 -6.39 -5.96 -2.10
N VAL A 97 -5.29 -5.98 -2.88
CA VAL A 97 -3.94 -5.73 -2.34
C VAL A 97 -3.85 -4.37 -1.67
N ALA A 98 -4.24 -3.28 -2.35
CA ALA A 98 -4.19 -1.94 -1.75
C ALA A 98 -5.09 -1.80 -0.52
N ARG A 99 -6.30 -2.43 -0.52
CA ARG A 99 -7.19 -2.42 0.64
C ARG A 99 -6.60 -3.22 1.81
N ASN A 100 -6.05 -4.39 1.55
CA ASN A 100 -5.43 -5.21 2.59
C ASN A 100 -4.24 -4.50 3.23
N ILE A 101 -3.39 -3.84 2.41
CA ILE A 101 -2.29 -3.01 2.90
C ILE A 101 -2.82 -1.87 3.77
N ALA A 102 -3.87 -1.17 3.31
CA ALA A 102 -4.47 -0.06 4.07
C ALA A 102 -5.03 -0.53 5.43
N GLU A 103 -5.71 -1.67 5.50
CA GLU A 103 -6.22 -2.20 6.77
C GLU A 103 -5.10 -2.62 7.70
N ASN A 104 -4.06 -3.28 7.20
CA ASN A 104 -2.89 -3.63 8.01
C ASN A 104 -2.19 -2.37 8.56
N LEU A 105 -2.03 -1.31 7.75
CA LEU A 105 -1.48 -0.02 8.18
C LEU A 105 -2.33 0.65 9.27
N ALA A 106 -3.65 0.63 9.13
CA ALA A 106 -4.56 1.18 10.14
C ALA A 106 -4.43 0.40 11.47
N ARG A 107 -4.31 -0.94 11.43
CA ARG A 107 -4.05 -1.77 12.62
C ARG A 107 -2.69 -1.50 13.26
N LEU A 108 -1.70 -1.10 12.48
CA LEU A 108 -0.40 -0.63 12.96
C LEU A 108 -0.45 0.80 13.53
N GLY A 109 -1.64 1.43 13.59
CA GLY A 109 -1.83 2.77 14.13
C GLY A 109 -1.41 3.90 13.20
N SER A 110 -1.20 3.63 11.91
CA SER A 110 -0.87 4.67 10.93
C SER A 110 -2.14 5.38 10.46
N PRO A 111 -2.19 6.72 10.40
CA PRO A 111 -3.19 7.43 9.61
C PRO A 111 -3.15 6.90 8.18
N THR A 112 -4.29 6.42 7.67
CA THR A 112 -4.33 5.70 6.39
C THR A 112 -5.49 6.19 5.52
N ALA A 113 -5.21 6.40 4.24
CA ALA A 113 -6.21 6.68 3.23
C ALA A 113 -6.13 5.67 2.08
N LEU A 114 -7.26 5.38 1.44
CA LEU A 114 -7.35 4.48 0.30
C LEU A 114 -8.02 5.18 -0.89
N LEU A 115 -7.35 5.22 -2.02
CA LEU A 115 -7.91 5.58 -3.32
C LEU A 115 -8.15 4.31 -4.13
N THR A 116 -9.40 3.94 -4.27
CA THR A 116 -9.84 2.79 -5.07
C THR A 116 -11.06 3.16 -5.92
N ALA A 117 -11.55 2.21 -6.71
CA ALA A 117 -12.82 2.31 -7.41
C ALA A 117 -13.83 1.33 -6.81
N LEU A 118 -15.03 1.81 -6.56
CA LEU A 118 -16.15 1.02 -6.03
C LEU A 118 -17.35 1.15 -6.97
N GLY A 119 -18.04 0.06 -7.21
CA GLY A 119 -19.33 0.04 -7.87
C GLY A 119 -20.44 0.60 -7.00
N GLY A 120 -21.59 0.89 -7.61
CA GLY A 120 -22.81 1.30 -6.91
C GLY A 120 -23.62 0.12 -6.32
N ASP A 121 -23.00 -1.05 -6.15
CA ASP A 121 -23.61 -2.30 -5.72
C ASP A 121 -23.40 -2.62 -4.24
N ALA A 122 -23.99 -3.73 -3.77
CA ALA A 122 -23.86 -4.16 -2.39
C ALA A 122 -22.42 -4.50 -2.00
N ALA A 123 -21.61 -5.00 -2.93
CA ALA A 123 -20.20 -5.30 -2.69
C ALA A 123 -19.39 -3.99 -2.44
N GLY A 124 -19.63 -2.95 -3.24
CA GLY A 124 -19.01 -1.63 -3.03
C GLY A 124 -19.40 -0.99 -1.71
N GLN A 125 -20.66 -1.13 -1.30
CA GLN A 125 -21.14 -0.65 0.01
C GLN A 125 -20.47 -1.41 1.16
N ALA A 126 -20.37 -2.73 1.07
CA ALA A 126 -19.72 -3.58 2.08
C ALA A 126 -18.22 -3.25 2.22
N LEU A 127 -17.51 -3.11 1.09
CA LEU A 127 -16.11 -2.72 1.06
C LEU A 127 -15.86 -1.36 1.71
N GLN A 128 -16.72 -0.38 1.39
CA GLN A 128 -16.63 0.95 1.97
C GLN A 128 -16.87 0.92 3.48
N ALA A 129 -17.97 0.31 3.93
CA ALA A 129 -18.32 0.23 5.34
C ALA A 129 -17.23 -0.50 6.16
N HIS A 130 -16.66 -1.57 5.61
CA HIS A 130 -15.58 -2.31 6.26
C HIS A 130 -14.30 -1.46 6.41
N ALA A 131 -13.91 -0.73 5.36
CA ALA A 131 -12.72 0.12 5.41
C ALA A 131 -12.90 1.31 6.37
N GLU A 132 -14.08 1.96 6.35
CA GLU A 132 -14.41 3.05 7.28
C GLU A 132 -14.43 2.57 8.74
N ALA A 133 -14.96 1.36 9.01
CA ALA A 133 -14.93 0.75 10.33
C ALA A 133 -13.49 0.44 10.82
N ALA A 134 -12.57 0.20 9.90
CA ALA A 134 -11.14 0.05 10.18
C ALA A 134 -10.40 1.41 10.33
N GLY A 135 -11.09 2.54 10.23
CA GLY A 135 -10.49 3.87 10.34
C GLY A 135 -9.76 4.36 9.08
N ILE A 136 -10.04 3.77 7.92
CA ILE A 136 -9.41 4.14 6.65
C ILE A 136 -10.22 5.26 5.98
N ASP A 137 -9.58 6.37 5.62
CA ASP A 137 -10.22 7.44 4.84
C ASP A 137 -10.39 7.01 3.38
N MET A 138 -11.64 6.86 2.97
CA MET A 138 -12.02 6.55 1.59
C MET A 138 -12.66 7.73 0.84
N SER A 139 -12.64 8.93 1.40
CA SER A 139 -13.32 10.11 0.83
C SER A 139 -12.84 10.48 -0.58
N GLY A 140 -11.59 10.12 -0.90
CA GLY A 140 -10.99 10.32 -2.22
C GLY A 140 -11.30 9.22 -3.25
N SER A 141 -11.89 8.09 -2.87
CA SER A 141 -12.15 6.94 -3.76
C SER A 141 -13.20 7.26 -4.84
N LEU A 142 -13.10 6.56 -5.96
CA LEU A 142 -14.00 6.72 -7.11
C LEU A 142 -15.24 5.85 -6.94
N LYS A 143 -16.44 6.47 -7.02
CA LYS A 143 -17.70 5.74 -6.99
C LYS A 143 -18.32 5.73 -8.40
N LEU A 144 -18.60 4.54 -8.92
CA LEU A 144 -19.07 4.33 -10.29
C LEU A 144 -20.44 3.67 -10.29
N HIS A 145 -21.48 4.51 -10.42
CA HIS A 145 -22.84 4.02 -10.62
C HIS A 145 -22.94 3.38 -12.02
N GLY A 146 -23.37 2.11 -12.08
CA GLY A 146 -23.51 1.37 -13.34
C GLY A 146 -22.36 0.41 -13.67
N MET A 147 -21.34 0.34 -12.82
CA MET A 147 -20.32 -0.73 -12.85
C MET A 147 -20.42 -1.59 -11.60
N ALA A 148 -20.08 -2.87 -11.74
CA ALA A 148 -19.95 -3.77 -10.58
C ALA A 148 -18.62 -3.52 -9.87
N SER A 149 -18.61 -3.70 -8.56
CA SER A 149 -17.37 -3.72 -7.76
C SER A 149 -16.50 -4.90 -8.14
N GLY A 150 -15.18 -4.76 -7.96
CA GLY A 150 -14.24 -5.84 -8.23
C GLY A 150 -14.56 -7.08 -7.40
N THR A 151 -14.46 -8.26 -8.03
CA THR A 151 -14.64 -9.54 -7.36
C THR A 151 -13.56 -10.54 -7.77
N TYR A 152 -13.16 -11.38 -6.80
CA TYR A 152 -12.33 -12.55 -7.04
C TYR A 152 -13.10 -13.77 -6.52
N THR A 153 -13.43 -14.72 -7.40
CA THR A 153 -14.20 -15.91 -7.03
C THR A 153 -13.32 -17.14 -7.21
N ALA A 154 -12.99 -17.81 -6.11
CA ALA A 154 -12.31 -19.11 -6.10
C ALA A 154 -13.32 -20.24 -5.94
N VAL A 155 -13.26 -21.21 -6.84
CA VAL A 155 -14.01 -22.47 -6.73
C VAL A 155 -13.07 -23.54 -6.21
N LEU A 156 -13.39 -24.09 -5.06
CA LEU A 156 -12.65 -25.14 -4.40
C LEU A 156 -13.42 -26.46 -4.52
N ASP A 157 -12.73 -27.55 -4.65
CA ASP A 157 -13.34 -28.88 -4.56
C ASP A 157 -13.71 -29.24 -3.11
N ALA A 158 -14.27 -30.43 -2.92
CA ALA A 158 -14.65 -30.93 -1.59
C ALA A 158 -13.43 -31.11 -0.65
N GLY A 159 -12.25 -31.34 -1.20
CA GLY A 159 -10.98 -31.41 -0.47
C GLY A 159 -10.45 -30.02 -0.03
N GLY A 160 -10.93 -28.94 -0.68
CA GLY A 160 -10.46 -27.59 -0.45
C GLY A 160 -9.39 -27.12 -1.45
N GLU A 161 -9.06 -27.94 -2.45
CA GLU A 161 -8.12 -27.57 -3.51
C GLU A 161 -8.78 -26.63 -4.53
N MET A 162 -8.05 -25.59 -4.96
CA MET A 162 -8.56 -24.62 -5.93
C MET A 162 -8.62 -25.24 -7.32
N VAL A 163 -9.84 -25.34 -7.86
CA VAL A 163 -10.09 -25.86 -9.22
C VAL A 163 -10.09 -24.75 -10.26
N LEU A 164 -10.64 -23.59 -9.91
CA LEU A 164 -10.82 -22.44 -10.80
C LEU A 164 -10.83 -21.15 -9.99
N ALA A 165 -10.28 -20.09 -10.56
CA ALA A 165 -10.47 -18.74 -10.05
C ALA A 165 -10.87 -17.80 -11.19
N LEU A 166 -11.82 -16.90 -10.89
CA LEU A 166 -12.34 -15.88 -11.78
C LEU A 166 -12.14 -14.52 -11.12
N ALA A 167 -11.52 -13.59 -11.83
CA ALA A 167 -11.25 -12.24 -11.35
C ALA A 167 -11.95 -11.22 -12.28
N ASP A 168 -12.96 -10.54 -11.77
CA ASP A 168 -13.53 -9.37 -12.43
C ASP A 168 -12.92 -8.10 -11.79
N MET A 169 -11.93 -7.55 -12.46
CA MET A 169 -11.13 -6.41 -12.00
C MET A 169 -11.19 -5.22 -12.98
N ALA A 170 -12.14 -5.26 -13.95
CA ALA A 170 -12.25 -4.24 -15.00
C ALA A 170 -12.52 -2.83 -14.43
N LEU A 171 -13.16 -2.74 -13.26
CA LEU A 171 -13.46 -1.48 -12.58
C LEU A 171 -12.20 -0.65 -12.33
N TYR A 172 -11.05 -1.28 -12.05
CA TYR A 172 -9.80 -0.56 -11.71
C TYR A 172 -9.13 0.11 -12.91
N GLU A 173 -9.57 -0.18 -14.14
CA GLU A 173 -9.17 0.62 -15.33
C GLU A 173 -9.66 2.07 -15.24
N GLN A 174 -10.66 2.33 -14.39
CA GLN A 174 -11.18 3.69 -14.14
C GLN A 174 -10.29 4.50 -13.18
N LEU A 175 -9.32 3.87 -12.51
CA LEU A 175 -8.27 4.58 -11.77
C LEU A 175 -7.25 5.20 -12.76
N SER A 176 -7.77 5.95 -13.70
CA SER A 176 -7.06 6.55 -14.81
C SER A 176 -6.11 7.68 -14.39
N PRO A 177 -5.17 8.11 -15.25
CA PRO A 177 -4.34 9.28 -14.99
C PRO A 177 -5.16 10.55 -14.67
N ALA A 178 -6.30 10.74 -15.34
CA ALA A 178 -7.18 11.88 -15.10
C ALA A 178 -7.81 11.85 -13.70
N PHE A 179 -8.28 10.67 -13.26
CA PHE A 179 -8.75 10.50 -11.90
C PHE A 179 -7.63 10.78 -10.90
N LEU A 180 -6.46 10.16 -11.06
CA LEU A 180 -5.33 10.39 -10.16
C LEU A 180 -4.93 11.87 -10.13
N ALA A 181 -4.86 12.55 -11.28
CA ALA A 181 -4.55 13.99 -11.33
C ALA A 181 -5.53 14.82 -10.49
N SER A 182 -6.83 14.47 -10.48
CA SER A 182 -7.83 15.13 -9.62
C SER A 182 -7.62 14.91 -8.12
N ARG A 183 -6.81 13.93 -7.74
CA ARG A 183 -6.45 13.57 -6.35
C ARG A 183 -5.02 13.95 -5.98
N GLN A 184 -4.39 14.80 -6.78
CA GLN A 184 -3.02 15.28 -6.54
C GLN A 184 -2.82 15.88 -5.13
N PRO A 185 -3.76 16.65 -4.54
CA PRO A 185 -3.60 17.16 -3.18
C PRO A 185 -3.43 16.05 -2.13
N GLN A 186 -4.22 14.97 -2.20
CA GLN A 186 -4.10 13.84 -1.27
C GLN A 186 -2.74 13.15 -1.41
N ARG A 187 -2.25 12.94 -2.65
CA ARG A 187 -0.95 12.32 -2.90
C ARG A 187 0.21 13.19 -2.41
N SER A 188 0.13 14.50 -2.63
CA SER A 188 1.15 15.44 -2.14
C SER A 188 1.19 15.55 -0.62
N ALA A 189 0.04 15.35 0.04
CA ALA A 189 -0.07 15.38 1.49
C ALA A 189 0.38 14.06 2.15
N ALA A 190 0.51 12.96 1.41
CA ALA A 190 0.85 11.66 1.96
C ALA A 190 2.28 11.60 2.53
N ALA A 191 2.48 10.85 3.61
CA ALA A 191 3.80 10.50 4.12
C ALA A 191 4.52 9.54 3.16
N LEU A 192 3.74 8.64 2.56
CA LEU A 192 4.17 7.64 1.59
C LEU A 192 2.96 7.26 0.72
N VAL A 193 3.20 7.00 -0.55
CA VAL A 193 2.20 6.40 -1.46
C VAL A 193 2.57 4.94 -1.69
N ALA A 194 1.65 4.02 -1.37
CA ALA A 194 1.74 2.59 -1.68
C ALA A 194 0.72 2.26 -2.78
N ALA A 195 1.17 1.82 -3.94
CA ALA A 195 0.30 1.50 -5.08
C ALA A 195 0.45 0.04 -5.50
N ASP A 196 -0.65 -0.58 -5.94
CA ASP A 196 -0.61 -1.93 -6.51
C ASP A 196 -0.74 -1.93 -8.04
N LEU A 197 -0.32 -3.01 -8.68
CA LEU A 197 -0.37 -3.16 -10.14
C LEU A 197 -1.75 -3.55 -10.68
N ASN A 198 -2.84 -3.34 -9.92
CA ASN A 198 -4.18 -3.28 -10.50
C ASN A 198 -4.45 -1.96 -11.23
N LEU A 199 -3.61 -0.95 -11.01
CA LEU A 199 -3.64 0.31 -11.74
C LEU A 199 -3.30 0.13 -13.22
N PRO A 200 -3.89 0.93 -14.13
CA PRO A 200 -3.45 1.04 -15.52
C PRO A 200 -1.97 1.44 -15.62
N LEU A 201 -1.28 0.98 -16.67
CA LEU A 201 0.13 1.32 -16.94
C LEU A 201 0.39 2.84 -16.91
N ASP A 202 -0.48 3.62 -17.57
CA ASP A 202 -0.34 5.07 -17.65
C ASP A 202 -0.52 5.75 -16.28
N SER A 203 -1.32 5.17 -15.41
CA SER A 203 -1.51 5.63 -14.03
C SER A 203 -0.27 5.37 -13.18
N VAL A 204 0.36 4.20 -13.35
CA VAL A 204 1.64 3.89 -12.70
C VAL A 204 2.73 4.84 -13.20
N ALA A 205 2.77 5.12 -14.52
CA ALA A 205 3.72 6.07 -15.11
C ALA A 205 3.53 7.50 -14.56
N LEU A 206 2.29 7.94 -14.36
CA LEU A 206 1.99 9.22 -13.71
C LEU A 206 2.53 9.27 -12.27
N LEU A 207 2.30 8.23 -11.46
CA LEU A 207 2.78 8.18 -10.08
C LEU A 207 4.32 8.24 -10.02
N LEU A 208 5.02 7.54 -10.92
CA LEU A 208 6.47 7.59 -11.03
C LEU A 208 6.97 9.01 -11.38
N ALA A 209 6.33 9.67 -12.33
CA ALA A 209 6.67 11.03 -12.73
C ALA A 209 6.47 12.03 -11.58
N GLU A 210 5.37 11.91 -10.83
CA GLU A 210 5.08 12.76 -9.68
C GLU A 210 6.06 12.51 -8.52
N ALA A 211 6.39 11.26 -8.22
CA ALA A 211 7.32 10.91 -7.16
C ALA A 211 8.71 11.54 -7.37
N ARG A 212 9.16 11.64 -8.64
CA ARG A 212 10.41 12.34 -9.00
C ARG A 212 10.40 13.81 -8.62
N SER A 213 9.27 14.48 -8.73
CA SER A 213 9.15 15.92 -8.53
C SER A 213 8.70 16.30 -7.12
N SER A 214 7.82 15.51 -6.52
CA SER A 214 7.25 15.80 -5.20
C SER A 214 8.17 15.38 -4.06
N GLY A 215 9.01 14.35 -4.26
CA GLY A 215 9.79 13.68 -3.23
C GLY A 215 8.94 12.96 -2.18
N VAL A 216 7.64 12.72 -2.44
CA VAL A 216 6.84 11.78 -1.67
C VAL A 216 7.28 10.36 -2.04
N PRO A 217 7.67 9.52 -1.06
CA PRO A 217 8.09 8.17 -1.33
C PRO A 217 7.00 7.37 -2.04
N LEU A 218 7.35 6.67 -3.12
CA LEU A 218 6.45 5.76 -3.85
C LEU A 218 6.92 4.31 -3.65
N VAL A 219 6.03 3.47 -3.16
CA VAL A 219 6.19 2.01 -3.09
C VAL A 219 5.20 1.39 -4.08
N ILE A 220 5.67 0.47 -4.91
CA ILE A 220 4.80 -0.35 -5.76
C ILE A 220 4.86 -1.79 -5.27
N VAL A 221 3.66 -2.38 -5.08
CA VAL A 221 3.48 -3.79 -4.71
C VAL A 221 2.91 -4.53 -5.91
N ALA A 222 3.61 -5.56 -6.38
CA ALA A 222 3.14 -6.42 -7.42
C ALA A 222 1.97 -7.28 -6.94
N VAL A 223 1.12 -7.68 -7.87
CA VAL A 223 -0.13 -8.41 -7.57
C VAL A 223 -0.06 -9.83 -8.10
N SER A 224 0.46 -9.98 -9.31
CA SER A 224 0.58 -11.26 -10.01
C SER A 224 1.48 -11.14 -11.23
N GLN A 225 1.98 -12.28 -11.73
CA GLN A 225 2.84 -12.33 -12.90
C GLN A 225 2.25 -11.58 -14.13
N PRO A 226 0.96 -11.77 -14.52
CA PRO A 226 0.38 -11.04 -15.65
C PRO A 226 0.34 -9.53 -15.44
N LYS A 227 0.19 -9.06 -14.20
CA LYS A 227 0.13 -7.63 -13.87
C LYS A 227 1.49 -6.93 -13.98
N MET A 228 2.60 -7.67 -14.04
CA MET A 228 3.94 -7.09 -14.27
C MET A 228 4.04 -6.31 -15.58
N ALA A 229 3.20 -6.60 -16.56
CA ALA A 229 3.08 -5.82 -17.80
C ALA A 229 2.62 -4.37 -17.56
N ARG A 230 2.05 -4.07 -16.39
CA ARG A 230 1.61 -2.71 -16.01
C ARG A 230 2.71 -1.87 -15.35
N LEU A 231 3.87 -2.46 -15.08
CA LEU A 231 5.03 -1.73 -14.57
C LEU A 231 5.81 -1.12 -15.75
N PRO A 232 5.98 0.21 -15.84
CA PRO A 232 6.73 0.86 -16.91
C PRO A 232 8.18 0.37 -17.01
N LEU A 233 8.85 0.66 -18.11
CA LEU A 233 10.29 0.36 -18.28
C LEU A 233 11.16 1.37 -17.55
N ASP A 234 10.76 2.64 -17.50
CA ASP A 234 11.44 3.70 -16.73
C ASP A 234 10.88 3.71 -15.30
N LEU A 235 11.68 3.24 -14.34
CA LEU A 235 11.31 3.15 -12.93
C LEU A 235 11.86 4.30 -12.08
N ARG A 236 12.42 5.33 -12.70
CA ARG A 236 12.90 6.51 -11.96
C ARG A 236 11.77 7.16 -11.18
N GLY A 237 11.99 7.41 -9.91
CA GLY A 237 10.98 7.90 -8.96
C GLY A 237 10.39 6.81 -8.07
N LEU A 238 10.60 5.52 -8.41
CA LEU A 238 10.21 4.41 -7.55
C LEU A 238 11.23 4.24 -6.43
N GLN A 239 10.77 4.44 -5.19
CA GLN A 239 11.63 4.21 -4.03
C GLN A 239 11.77 2.72 -3.73
N LEU A 240 10.66 1.97 -3.76
CA LEU A 240 10.67 0.56 -3.43
C LEU A 240 9.70 -0.22 -4.33
N LEU A 241 10.18 -1.34 -4.85
CA LEU A 241 9.38 -2.36 -5.51
C LEU A 241 9.32 -3.61 -4.64
N ILE A 242 8.11 -4.04 -4.27
CA ILE A 242 7.87 -5.30 -3.54
C ILE A 242 7.20 -6.28 -4.51
N LEU A 243 7.82 -7.42 -4.72
CA LEU A 243 7.33 -8.46 -5.62
C LEU A 243 7.76 -9.85 -5.12
N ASN A 244 7.08 -10.89 -5.58
CA ASN A 244 7.54 -12.25 -5.34
C ASN A 244 8.48 -12.72 -6.45
N ARG A 245 9.15 -13.88 -6.23
CA ARG A 245 10.09 -14.45 -7.18
C ARG A 245 9.48 -14.70 -8.55
N GLY A 246 8.25 -15.24 -8.62
CA GLY A 246 7.56 -15.50 -9.90
C GLY A 246 7.23 -14.22 -10.67
N GLU A 247 6.90 -13.13 -9.96
CA GLU A 247 6.70 -11.80 -10.55
C GLU A 247 8.00 -11.21 -11.08
N LEU A 248 9.12 -11.42 -10.37
CA LEU A 248 10.45 -11.03 -10.85
C LEU A 248 10.85 -11.84 -12.10
N GLU A 249 10.57 -13.14 -12.14
CA GLU A 249 10.75 -14.00 -13.32
C GLU A 249 9.92 -13.50 -14.52
N ALA A 250 8.64 -13.18 -14.28
CA ALA A 250 7.78 -12.62 -15.32
C ALA A 250 8.29 -11.26 -15.86
N ARG A 251 8.83 -10.40 -14.97
CA ARG A 251 9.40 -9.12 -15.37
C ARG A 251 10.71 -9.26 -16.13
N SER A 252 11.59 -10.18 -15.73
CA SER A 252 12.90 -10.43 -16.36
C SER A 252 12.81 -11.31 -17.61
N GLY A 253 11.67 -11.98 -17.83
CA GLY A 253 11.43 -12.87 -18.95
C GLY A 253 12.27 -14.16 -18.90
N ARG A 254 12.83 -14.53 -17.74
CA ARG A 254 13.64 -15.72 -17.53
C ARG A 254 13.41 -16.34 -16.15
N ALA A 255 13.65 -17.64 -16.02
CA ALA A 255 13.69 -18.30 -14.71
C ALA A 255 14.90 -17.82 -13.89
N LEU A 256 14.72 -17.77 -12.57
CA LEU A 256 15.71 -17.27 -11.61
C LEU A 256 16.02 -18.36 -10.56
N PRO A 257 16.63 -19.51 -10.95
CA PRO A 257 16.81 -20.66 -10.06
C PRO A 257 17.78 -20.40 -8.90
N THR A 258 18.75 -19.51 -9.07
CA THR A 258 19.79 -19.24 -8.07
C THR A 258 19.69 -17.82 -7.49
N GLU A 259 20.35 -17.61 -6.36
CA GLU A 259 20.50 -16.28 -5.78
C GLU A 259 21.21 -15.31 -6.74
N ALA A 260 22.23 -15.80 -7.47
CA ALA A 260 22.93 -14.99 -8.45
C ALA A 260 22.00 -14.49 -9.57
N ASP A 261 21.04 -15.33 -10.00
CA ASP A 261 20.02 -14.94 -10.99
C ASP A 261 19.07 -13.87 -10.44
N VAL A 262 18.61 -14.04 -9.19
CA VAL A 262 17.76 -13.05 -8.49
C VAL A 262 18.51 -11.72 -8.37
N ARG A 263 19.79 -11.77 -7.96
CA ARG A 263 20.67 -10.58 -7.85
C ARG A 263 20.80 -9.87 -9.19
N ALA A 264 21.10 -10.61 -10.27
CA ALA A 264 21.22 -10.04 -11.60
C ALA A 264 19.92 -9.35 -12.06
N ALA A 265 18.76 -9.97 -11.81
CA ALA A 265 17.47 -9.39 -12.15
C ALA A 265 17.16 -8.12 -11.32
N CYS A 266 17.51 -8.10 -10.04
CA CYS A 266 17.36 -6.90 -9.20
C CYS A 266 18.26 -5.75 -9.68
N LEU A 267 19.53 -6.02 -10.02
CA LEU A 267 20.46 -5.03 -10.58
C LEU A 267 19.95 -4.46 -11.92
N GLU A 268 19.35 -5.30 -12.76
CA GLU A 268 18.71 -4.87 -14.01
C GLU A 268 17.56 -3.91 -13.75
N LEU A 269 16.68 -4.20 -12.80
CA LEU A 269 15.60 -3.29 -12.39
C LEU A 269 16.15 -1.99 -11.78
N GLN A 270 17.20 -2.06 -10.96
CA GLN A 270 17.85 -0.85 -10.42
C GLN A 270 18.43 0.03 -11.55
N SER A 271 18.98 -0.59 -12.61
CA SER A 271 19.43 0.14 -13.80
C SER A 271 18.30 0.86 -14.54
N GLN A 272 17.03 0.37 -14.41
CA GLN A 272 15.83 1.02 -14.92
C GLN A 272 15.35 2.17 -14.01
N GLY A 273 15.93 2.34 -12.83
CA GLY A 273 15.71 3.50 -11.97
C GLY A 273 15.01 3.27 -10.64
N VAL A 274 14.59 2.04 -10.29
CA VAL A 274 14.10 1.74 -8.95
C VAL A 274 15.25 1.81 -7.95
N ARG A 275 15.01 2.42 -6.80
CA ARG A 275 16.05 2.55 -5.77
C ARG A 275 16.26 1.24 -5.00
N ASP A 276 15.19 0.69 -4.45
CA ASP A 276 15.23 -0.49 -3.58
C ASP A 276 14.23 -1.56 -4.06
N ILE A 277 14.56 -2.83 -3.83
CA ILE A 277 13.73 -3.98 -4.23
C ILE A 277 13.66 -4.96 -3.07
N ILE A 278 12.47 -5.51 -2.85
CA ILE A 278 12.23 -6.65 -1.97
C ILE A 278 11.63 -7.78 -2.81
N VAL A 279 12.23 -8.96 -2.74
CA VAL A 279 11.77 -10.18 -3.41
C VAL A 279 11.32 -11.19 -2.37
N THR A 280 10.01 -11.43 -2.26
CA THR A 280 9.47 -12.44 -1.36
C THR A 280 9.57 -13.84 -1.99
N CYS A 281 9.95 -14.85 -1.18
CA CYS A 281 10.15 -16.23 -1.59
C CYS A 281 9.26 -17.19 -0.78
N GLY A 282 8.08 -16.75 -0.37
CA GLY A 282 7.12 -17.56 0.41
C GLY A 282 7.71 -18.06 1.71
N ALA A 283 7.56 -19.34 1.99
CA ALA A 283 8.05 -19.98 3.23
C ALA A 283 9.59 -19.94 3.38
N ALA A 284 10.34 -19.66 2.29
CA ALA A 284 11.79 -19.57 2.40
C ALA A 284 12.24 -18.26 3.06
N GLY A 285 11.59 -17.13 2.74
CA GLY A 285 11.98 -15.83 3.29
C GLY A 285 11.95 -14.71 2.25
N VAL A 286 12.85 -13.73 2.39
CA VAL A 286 12.90 -12.57 1.50
C VAL A 286 14.34 -12.18 1.17
N TYR A 287 14.55 -11.70 -0.05
CA TYR A 287 15.72 -10.90 -0.42
C TYR A 287 15.37 -9.43 -0.39
N HIS A 288 16.27 -8.58 0.05
CA HIS A 288 16.18 -7.14 -0.18
C HIS A 288 17.51 -6.56 -0.64
N THR A 289 17.46 -5.48 -1.39
CA THR A 289 18.66 -4.78 -1.85
C THR A 289 19.37 -4.08 -0.70
N ILE A 290 20.70 -4.17 -0.72
CA ILE A 290 21.64 -3.36 0.03
C ILE A 290 22.60 -2.69 -0.97
N PRO A 291 23.42 -1.69 -0.59
CA PRO A 291 24.34 -1.05 -1.52
C PRO A 291 25.25 -2.05 -2.22
N GLY A 292 25.01 -2.28 -3.53
CA GLY A 292 25.79 -3.17 -4.38
C GLY A 292 25.53 -4.66 -4.24
N ASP A 293 24.56 -5.09 -3.40
CA ASP A 293 24.31 -6.50 -3.13
C ASP A 293 22.84 -6.79 -2.75
N LEU A 294 22.55 -8.05 -2.42
CA LEU A 294 21.32 -8.52 -1.81
C LEU A 294 21.59 -9.08 -0.42
N HIS A 295 20.67 -8.84 0.50
CA HIS A 295 20.64 -9.47 1.81
C HIS A 295 19.46 -10.45 1.87
N TRP A 296 19.73 -11.65 2.39
CA TRP A 296 18.74 -12.71 2.61
C TRP A 296 18.27 -12.72 4.05
N MET A 297 16.96 -12.87 4.24
CA MET A 297 16.35 -13.05 5.56
C MET A 297 15.39 -14.24 5.49
N PRO A 298 15.55 -15.27 6.36
CA PRO A 298 14.63 -16.41 6.40
C PRO A 298 13.25 -16.00 6.93
N ALA A 299 12.20 -16.69 6.49
CA ALA A 299 10.87 -16.56 7.08
C ALA A 299 10.81 -17.19 8.48
N HIS A 300 9.82 -16.74 9.27
CA HIS A 300 9.52 -17.39 10.54
C HIS A 300 8.79 -18.72 10.30
N GLU A 301 9.21 -19.77 10.99
CA GLU A 301 8.47 -21.03 11.00
C GLU A 301 7.22 -20.87 11.86
N VAL A 302 6.05 -21.12 11.27
CA VAL A 302 4.74 -20.99 11.93
C VAL A 302 3.77 -22.08 11.45
N ASP A 303 2.79 -22.40 12.28
CA ASP A 303 1.67 -23.25 11.87
C ASP A 303 0.73 -22.44 10.96
N VAL A 304 0.68 -22.81 9.67
CA VAL A 304 -0.07 -22.08 8.66
C VAL A 304 -1.55 -22.46 8.70
N VAL A 305 -2.42 -21.48 8.91
CA VAL A 305 -3.88 -21.61 8.86
C VAL A 305 -4.42 -21.20 7.46
N ASP A 306 -4.02 -20.02 6.97
CA ASP A 306 -4.32 -19.52 5.61
C ASP A 306 -3.14 -18.67 5.12
N VAL A 307 -2.82 -18.79 3.83
CA VAL A 307 -1.72 -18.02 3.21
C VAL A 307 -2.18 -16.66 2.66
N THR A 308 -3.48 -16.44 2.59
CA THR A 308 -4.08 -15.23 1.99
C THR A 308 -3.75 -14.00 2.82
N GLY A 309 -3.25 -12.95 2.16
CA GLY A 309 -2.95 -11.67 2.79
C GLY A 309 -1.59 -11.55 3.49
N ALA A 310 -0.81 -12.66 3.60
CA ALA A 310 0.51 -12.62 4.23
C ALA A 310 1.48 -11.66 3.51
N GLY A 311 1.45 -11.64 2.17
CA GLY A 311 2.23 -10.69 1.37
C GLY A 311 1.80 -9.23 1.56
N ASP A 312 0.49 -8.99 1.73
CA ASP A 312 -0.06 -7.66 1.97
C ASP A 312 0.31 -7.15 3.38
N ALA A 313 0.27 -8.04 4.38
CA ALA A 313 0.71 -7.74 5.74
C ALA A 313 2.22 -7.42 5.80
N PHE A 314 3.03 -8.20 5.08
CA PHE A 314 4.45 -7.92 4.90
C PHE A 314 4.67 -6.53 4.29
N ALA A 315 4.03 -6.24 3.15
CA ALA A 315 4.16 -4.96 2.46
C ALA A 315 3.68 -3.79 3.33
N ALA A 316 2.59 -3.96 4.08
CA ALA A 316 2.08 -2.94 5.00
C ALA A 316 3.08 -2.60 6.12
N ALA A 317 3.69 -3.60 6.76
CA ALA A 317 4.66 -3.38 7.83
C ALA A 317 5.96 -2.73 7.30
N VAL A 318 6.37 -3.05 6.07
CA VAL A 318 7.45 -2.36 5.37
C VAL A 318 7.09 -0.90 5.11
N CYS A 319 5.91 -0.63 4.52
CA CYS A 319 5.43 0.74 4.29
C CYS A 319 5.29 1.54 5.59
N TRP A 320 4.79 0.92 6.65
CA TRP A 320 4.70 1.51 7.99
C TRP A 320 6.07 1.93 8.51
N SER A 321 7.08 1.06 8.40
CA SER A 321 8.45 1.34 8.83
C SER A 321 9.06 2.52 8.05
N LEU A 322 8.86 2.55 6.73
CA LEU A 322 9.35 3.64 5.87
C LEU A 322 8.63 4.97 6.18
N ALA A 323 7.33 4.95 6.44
CA ALA A 323 6.56 6.14 6.79
C ALA A 323 6.97 6.73 8.15
N GLN A 324 7.48 5.91 9.09
CA GLN A 324 8.07 6.34 10.35
C GLN A 324 9.49 6.91 10.21
N GLY A 325 10.00 7.03 8.98
CA GLY A 325 11.32 7.56 8.69
C GLY A 325 12.46 6.54 8.83
N SER A 326 12.16 5.25 8.98
CA SER A 326 13.21 4.22 8.95
C SER A 326 13.84 4.15 7.56
N ALA A 327 15.17 4.35 7.50
CA ALA A 327 15.94 4.14 6.28
C ALA A 327 16.51 2.71 6.19
N ASP A 328 16.39 1.92 7.26
CA ASP A 328 16.90 0.55 7.35
C ASP A 328 15.88 -0.45 6.79
N LEU A 329 16.15 -0.90 5.56
CA LEU A 329 15.30 -1.87 4.88
C LEU A 329 15.35 -3.26 5.53
N THR A 330 16.47 -3.62 6.20
CA THR A 330 16.59 -4.87 6.96
C THR A 330 15.59 -4.90 8.12
N GLN A 331 15.53 -3.80 8.89
CA GLN A 331 14.56 -3.69 9.98
C GLN A 331 13.12 -3.68 9.44
N ALA A 332 12.86 -2.99 8.33
CA ALA A 332 11.55 -2.98 7.71
C ALA A 332 11.13 -4.39 7.25
N CYS A 333 12.03 -5.16 6.64
CA CYS A 333 11.80 -6.56 6.26
C CYS A 333 11.56 -7.46 7.47
N ALA A 334 12.31 -7.30 8.56
CA ALA A 334 12.10 -8.07 9.79
C ALA A 334 10.67 -7.88 10.34
N ARG A 335 10.19 -6.63 10.41
CA ARG A 335 8.82 -6.31 10.79
C ARG A 335 7.80 -6.88 9.79
N GLY A 336 8.12 -6.84 8.49
CA GLY A 336 7.30 -7.44 7.43
C GLY A 336 7.15 -8.95 7.61
N LEU A 337 8.24 -9.66 7.89
CA LEU A 337 8.21 -11.11 8.16
C LEU A 337 7.38 -11.44 9.40
N GLN A 338 7.47 -10.64 10.46
CA GLN A 338 6.64 -10.81 11.65
C GLN A 338 5.15 -10.59 11.36
N ALA A 339 4.81 -9.54 10.61
CA ALA A 339 3.42 -9.27 10.21
C ALA A 339 2.85 -10.39 9.33
N ALA A 340 3.65 -10.91 8.40
CA ALA A 340 3.28 -12.07 7.58
C ALA A 340 3.06 -13.31 8.45
N ALA A 341 3.93 -13.59 9.40
CA ALA A 341 3.81 -14.71 10.33
C ALA A 341 2.51 -14.67 11.15
N LEU A 342 2.14 -13.49 11.67
CA LEU A 342 0.87 -13.29 12.37
C LEU A 342 -0.36 -13.50 11.47
N THR A 343 -0.24 -13.15 10.18
CA THR A 343 -1.32 -13.35 9.22
C THR A 343 -1.46 -14.81 8.83
N LEU A 344 -0.36 -15.52 8.60
CA LEU A 344 -0.35 -16.95 8.29
C LEU A 344 -1.03 -17.81 9.36
N GLN A 345 -0.99 -17.40 10.63
CA GLN A 345 -1.62 -18.08 11.77
C GLN A 345 -3.10 -17.71 11.96
N SER A 346 -3.66 -16.87 11.09
CA SER A 346 -5.03 -16.38 11.17
C SER A 346 -5.89 -16.92 10.02
N PRO A 347 -7.17 -17.23 10.25
CA PRO A 347 -8.11 -17.51 9.17
C PRO A 347 -8.56 -16.26 8.40
N HIS A 348 -8.11 -15.07 8.81
CA HIS A 348 -8.47 -13.79 8.22
C HIS A 348 -7.36 -13.27 7.31
N THR A 349 -7.74 -12.69 6.18
CA THR A 349 -6.81 -12.04 5.21
C THR A 349 -5.99 -10.91 5.86
N VAL A 350 -6.57 -10.22 6.85
CA VAL A 350 -5.89 -9.26 7.72
C VAL A 350 -6.02 -9.75 9.15
N SER A 351 -4.90 -10.07 9.79
CA SER A 351 -4.88 -10.64 11.14
C SER A 351 -5.38 -9.63 12.19
N PRO A 352 -6.38 -9.97 13.02
CA PRO A 352 -6.79 -9.11 14.13
C PRO A 352 -5.72 -8.98 15.22
N ALA A 353 -4.72 -9.86 15.25
CA ALA A 353 -3.61 -9.81 16.18
C ALA A 353 -2.50 -8.83 15.77
N LEU A 354 -2.56 -8.26 14.55
CA LEU A 354 -1.56 -7.32 14.08
C LEU A 354 -1.68 -5.99 14.82
N SER A 355 -0.57 -5.53 15.38
CA SER A 355 -0.41 -4.24 16.04
C SER A 355 1.05 -3.79 15.96
N ALA A 356 1.32 -2.50 16.21
CA ALA A 356 2.69 -1.98 16.25
C ALA A 356 3.56 -2.72 17.29
N ASP A 357 3.01 -3.00 18.47
CA ASP A 357 3.71 -3.73 19.54
C ASP A 357 4.03 -5.17 19.13
N ALA A 358 3.11 -5.83 18.43
CA ALA A 358 3.30 -7.22 17.98
C ALA A 358 4.46 -7.39 17.00
N ILE A 359 4.77 -6.36 16.20
CA ILE A 359 5.88 -6.39 15.23
C ILE A 359 7.16 -5.68 15.73
N ALA A 360 7.10 -4.99 16.87
CA ALA A 360 8.25 -4.32 17.47
C ALA A 360 9.18 -5.30 18.23
N SER A 361 8.68 -6.47 18.62
CA SER A 361 9.32 -7.41 19.57
C SER A 361 10.52 -8.20 19.01
N THR A 362 10.99 -7.95 17.80
CA THR A 362 12.06 -8.74 17.15
C THR A 362 13.49 -8.29 17.48
N GLY A 363 13.71 -7.60 18.61
CA GLY A 363 15.02 -7.09 19.04
C GLY A 363 15.84 -7.99 19.98
N HIS A 364 15.34 -9.16 20.40
CA HIS A 364 16.07 -10.03 21.33
C HIS A 364 15.91 -11.53 20.98
N HIS A 365 16.62 -12.01 19.97
CA HIS A 365 17.03 -13.40 19.97
C HIS A 365 18.55 -13.44 20.22
N ALA A 366 18.86 -14.01 21.41
CA ALA A 366 20.18 -14.21 21.95
C ALA A 366 21.14 -14.83 20.91
N GLU A 367 22.37 -14.31 20.91
CA GLU A 367 23.52 -15.04 20.37
C GLU A 367 23.57 -16.43 21.02
N PRO A 368 23.79 -17.52 20.27
CA PRO A 368 24.12 -18.80 20.88
C PRO A 368 25.52 -18.70 21.49
N GLN A 369 25.60 -19.08 22.77
CA GLN A 369 26.86 -19.27 23.49
C GLN A 369 27.66 -20.44 22.92
#